data_810d8fefbf2412e04489df9b00303a86
#
_entry.id   810d8fefbf2412e04489df9b00303a86
#
_cell.length_a   1.000
_cell.length_b   1.000
_cell.length_c   1.000
_cell.angle_alpha   90.00
_cell.angle_beta   90.00
_cell.angle_gamma   90.00
#
_symmetry.space_group_name_H-M   'P 1'
#
loop_
_entity.id
_entity.type
_entity.pdbx_description
1 polymer ?
#
loop_
_entity_poly.entity_id
_entity_poly.type
_entity_poly.pdbx_seq_one_letter_code
_entity_poly.pdbx_strand_id
1 'polypeptide(L)'
;MREMGPIDWMLIEFDQPFTGKAAPPLFDLVERGLITILDVMFIRKLSDGSVQAIEISDLPGDEAIHINVFDGLETGMLGDDDVAAAGEAMEVDTRAIMIVFENTWAAPFAIALREGGGVVVDSGRIPVQSIIGAL
;
A
#
# COMPACT_ATOMS: atom_id res chain seq x y z
N MET A 1 13.12 15.24 -13.03
CA MET A 1 12.19 14.22 -12.46
C MET A 1 11.57 13.45 -13.62
N ARG A 2 11.61 12.12 -13.56
CA ARG A 2 10.97 11.34 -14.62
C ARG A 2 9.46 11.38 -14.49
N GLU A 3 8.79 11.22 -15.60
CA GLU A 3 7.34 11.06 -15.59
C GLU A 3 7.00 9.69 -15.02
N MET A 4 5.91 9.63 -14.28
CA MET A 4 5.49 8.43 -13.58
C MET A 4 4.29 7.78 -14.23
N GLY A 5 4.16 6.48 -14.04
CA GLY A 5 2.97 5.73 -14.34
C GLY A 5 1.89 5.97 -13.29
N PRO A 6 0.76 5.26 -13.43
CA PRO A 6 -0.34 5.37 -12.46
C PRO A 6 0.11 4.98 -11.05
N ILE A 7 -0.40 5.72 -10.07
CA ILE A 7 -0.09 5.48 -8.66
C ILE A 7 -1.33 4.95 -7.98
N ASP A 8 -1.17 3.85 -7.25
CA ASP A 8 -2.22 3.26 -6.44
C ASP A 8 -1.83 3.34 -4.98
N TRP A 9 -2.84 3.32 -4.12
CA TRP A 9 -2.65 3.12 -2.70
C TRP A 9 -3.59 2.02 -2.21
N MET A 10 -3.18 1.32 -1.17
CA MET A 10 -3.98 0.26 -0.56
C MET A 10 -3.86 0.35 0.94
N LEU A 11 -4.99 0.12 1.62
CA LEU A 11 -5.02 -0.08 3.06
C LEU A 11 -5.41 -1.53 3.29
N ILE A 12 -4.51 -2.31 3.87
CA ILE A 12 -4.70 -3.76 4.07
C ILE A 12 -4.79 -4.03 5.56
N GLU A 13 -5.97 -4.46 6.00
CA GLU A 13 -6.25 -4.69 7.41
C GLU A 13 -5.98 -6.14 7.81
N PHE A 14 -5.42 -6.33 9.00
CA PHE A 14 -5.13 -7.64 9.58
C PHE A 14 -5.72 -7.73 10.98
N ASP A 15 -6.46 -8.78 11.27
CA ASP A 15 -6.94 -9.07 12.62
C ASP A 15 -6.00 -10.01 13.38
N GLN A 16 -4.93 -10.47 12.73
CA GLN A 16 -3.91 -11.34 13.29
C GLN A 16 -2.52 -10.68 13.19
N PRO A 17 -1.54 -11.14 13.95
CA PRO A 17 -0.18 -10.62 13.83
C PRO A 17 0.38 -10.78 12.42
N PHE A 18 1.28 -9.87 12.03
CA PHE A 18 1.92 -9.92 10.73
C PHE A 18 2.74 -11.20 10.56
N THR A 19 2.59 -11.87 9.43
CA THR A 19 3.32 -13.10 9.12
C THR A 19 4.42 -12.90 8.08
N GLY A 20 4.35 -11.80 7.33
CA GLY A 20 5.32 -11.52 6.28
C GLY A 20 5.13 -12.32 5.00
N LYS A 21 4.07 -13.09 4.87
CA LYS A 21 3.85 -13.97 3.71
C LYS A 21 3.71 -13.20 2.40
N ALA A 22 3.21 -11.97 2.45
CA ALA A 22 3.04 -11.16 1.25
C ALA A 22 4.33 -10.46 0.81
N ALA A 23 5.33 -10.38 1.66
CA ALA A 23 6.54 -9.62 1.36
C ALA A 23 7.33 -10.20 0.18
N PRO A 24 7.64 -11.50 0.10
CA PRO A 24 8.40 -12.03 -1.04
C PRO A 24 7.73 -11.79 -2.40
N PRO A 25 6.42 -12.06 -2.58
CA PRO A 25 5.77 -11.73 -3.85
C PRO A 25 5.78 -10.24 -4.18
N LEU A 26 5.64 -9.39 -3.18
CA LEU A 26 5.68 -7.94 -3.38
C LEU A 26 7.05 -7.49 -3.87
N PHE A 27 8.11 -7.96 -3.21
CA PHE A 27 9.48 -7.58 -3.58
C PHE A 27 9.89 -8.18 -4.91
N ASP A 28 9.32 -9.31 -5.31
CA ASP A 28 9.51 -9.85 -6.66
C ASP A 28 9.01 -8.85 -7.71
N LEU A 29 7.84 -8.25 -7.48
CA LEU A 29 7.30 -7.24 -8.39
C LEU A 29 8.22 -6.01 -8.47
N VAL A 30 8.80 -5.61 -7.36
CA VAL A 30 9.76 -4.49 -7.31
C VAL A 30 11.02 -4.84 -8.10
N GLU A 31 11.59 -6.01 -7.87
CA GLU A 31 12.81 -6.46 -8.55
C GLU A 31 12.62 -6.56 -10.05
N ARG A 32 11.44 -6.98 -10.48
CA ARG A 32 11.12 -7.10 -11.91
C ARG A 32 10.78 -5.76 -12.54
N GLY A 33 10.80 -4.67 -11.79
CA GLY A 33 10.50 -3.34 -12.31
C GLY A 33 9.04 -3.10 -12.64
N LEU A 34 8.14 -3.93 -12.12
CA LEU A 34 6.71 -3.80 -12.37
C LEU A 34 6.06 -2.74 -11.51
N ILE A 35 6.52 -2.60 -10.27
CA ILE A 35 6.05 -1.55 -9.35
C ILE A 35 7.25 -0.87 -8.68
N THR A 36 7.01 0.34 -8.18
CA THR A 36 7.96 1.08 -7.36
C THR A 36 7.22 1.52 -6.10
N ILE A 37 7.71 1.10 -4.94
CA ILE A 37 7.09 1.48 -3.67
C ILE A 37 7.48 2.93 -3.38
N LEU A 38 6.48 3.78 -3.18
CA LEU A 38 6.67 5.20 -2.91
C LEU A 38 6.61 5.52 -1.42
N ASP A 39 5.79 4.81 -0.67
CA ASP A 39 5.74 4.92 0.78
C ASP A 39 5.04 3.72 1.38
N VAL A 40 5.29 3.46 2.66
CA VAL A 40 4.62 2.43 3.43
C VAL A 40 4.45 2.94 4.86
N MET A 41 3.33 2.59 5.48
CA MET A 41 3.05 2.97 6.85
C MET A 41 2.31 1.84 7.55
N PHE A 42 2.71 1.55 8.78
CA PHE A 42 2.06 0.55 9.63
C PHE A 42 1.20 1.28 10.65
N ILE A 43 -0.03 0.82 10.82
CA ILE A 43 -1.04 1.49 11.64
C ILE A 43 -1.73 0.46 12.52
N ARG A 44 -2.12 0.86 13.73
CA ARG A 44 -3.00 0.05 14.57
C ARG A 44 -4.14 0.89 15.11
N LYS A 45 -5.28 0.25 15.30
CA LYS A 45 -6.43 0.85 15.95
C LYS A 45 -6.69 0.13 17.27
N LEU A 46 -6.65 0.88 18.35
CA LEU A 46 -6.78 0.36 19.70
C LEU A 46 -8.25 0.14 20.08
N SER A 47 -8.46 -0.57 21.20
CA SER A 47 -9.80 -0.88 21.70
C SER A 47 -10.65 0.37 21.99
N ASP A 48 -10.00 1.48 22.36
CA ASP A 48 -10.69 2.74 22.64
C ASP A 48 -11.02 3.54 21.37
N GLY A 49 -10.68 3.02 20.20
CA GLY A 49 -10.90 3.68 18.93
C GLY A 49 -9.79 4.61 18.48
N SER A 50 -8.77 4.82 19.30
CA SER A 50 -7.62 5.65 18.89
C SER A 50 -6.77 4.93 17.86
N VAL A 51 -6.09 5.69 17.01
CA VAL A 51 -5.29 5.17 15.90
C VAL A 51 -3.87 5.68 16.06
N GLN A 52 -2.91 4.80 15.81
CA GLN A 52 -1.49 5.13 15.93
C GLN A 52 -0.71 4.58 14.76
N ALA A 53 0.25 5.36 14.25
CA ALA A 53 1.30 4.82 13.40
C ALA A 53 2.20 3.94 14.27
N ILE A 54 2.62 2.79 13.72
CA ILE A 54 3.47 1.84 14.41
C ILE A 54 4.88 1.96 13.85
N GLU A 55 5.86 2.15 14.74
CA GLU A 55 7.26 2.00 14.35
C GLU A 55 7.60 0.51 14.36
N ILE A 56 8.39 0.07 13.39
CA ILE A 56 8.79 -1.35 13.32
C ILE A 56 9.50 -1.76 14.60
N SER A 57 10.29 -0.87 15.18
CA SER A 57 11.01 -1.10 16.43
C SER A 57 10.11 -1.33 17.64
N ASP A 58 8.85 -0.90 17.57
CA ASP A 58 7.88 -1.04 18.66
C ASP A 58 7.10 -2.35 18.61
N LEU A 59 7.29 -3.15 17.56
CA LEU A 59 6.60 -4.43 17.42
C LEU A 59 7.33 -5.52 18.23
N PRO A 60 6.57 -6.53 18.70
CA PRO A 60 7.20 -7.71 19.27
C PRO A 60 8.22 -8.33 18.29
N GLY A 61 9.29 -8.91 18.82
CA GLY A 61 10.39 -9.39 17.99
C GLY A 61 9.99 -10.37 16.91
N ASP A 62 9.00 -11.22 17.17
CA ASP A 62 8.51 -12.19 16.20
C ASP A 62 7.76 -11.51 15.03
N GLU A 63 7.01 -10.46 15.28
CA GLU A 63 6.37 -9.69 14.21
C GLU A 63 7.38 -8.81 13.47
N ALA A 64 8.29 -8.18 14.20
CA ALA A 64 9.30 -7.30 13.61
C ALA A 64 10.17 -8.04 12.59
N ILE A 65 10.51 -9.30 12.86
CA ILE A 65 11.29 -10.12 11.94
C ILE A 65 10.58 -10.25 10.57
N HIS A 66 9.26 -10.36 10.60
CA HIS A 66 8.49 -10.57 9.35
C HIS A 66 8.32 -9.32 8.52
N ILE A 67 8.38 -8.14 9.10
CA ILE A 67 8.12 -6.89 8.38
C ILE A 67 9.31 -5.93 8.35
N ASN A 68 10.45 -6.29 8.95
CA ASN A 68 11.62 -5.41 8.95
C ASN A 68 12.19 -5.18 7.54
N VAL A 69 11.82 -6.01 6.56
CA VAL A 69 12.19 -5.80 5.16
C VAL A 69 11.61 -4.50 4.59
N PHE A 70 10.56 -3.96 5.22
CA PHE A 70 9.98 -2.68 4.84
C PHE A 70 10.70 -1.49 5.45
N ASP A 71 11.64 -1.74 6.37
CA ASP A 71 12.43 -0.67 6.98
C ASP A 71 13.22 0.07 5.90
N GLY A 72 13.18 1.40 5.95
CA GLY A 72 13.80 2.22 4.94
C GLY A 72 12.92 2.55 3.73
N LEU A 73 11.76 1.94 3.60
CA LEU A 73 10.80 2.26 2.54
C LEU A 73 9.84 3.38 2.92
N GLU A 74 9.84 3.78 4.19
CA GLU A 74 9.02 4.87 4.69
C GLU A 74 9.64 6.19 4.26
N THR A 75 8.91 6.96 3.43
CA THR A 75 9.42 8.18 2.83
C THR A 75 8.81 9.45 3.41
N GLY A 76 7.76 9.32 4.24
CA GLY A 76 7.06 10.47 4.80
C GLY A 76 6.00 11.08 3.88
N MET A 77 5.70 10.45 2.75
CA MET A 77 4.61 10.87 1.87
C MET A 77 3.26 10.75 2.58
N LEU A 78 3.07 9.68 3.33
CA LEU A 78 1.90 9.45 4.16
C LEU A 78 2.10 10.16 5.51
N GLY A 79 1.06 10.78 6.03
CA GLY A 79 1.15 11.56 7.26
C GLY A 79 -0.03 11.32 8.19
N ASP A 80 -0.18 12.22 9.18
CA ASP A 80 -1.19 12.08 10.22
C ASP A 80 -2.62 12.06 9.67
N ASP A 81 -2.89 12.80 8.60
CA ASP A 81 -4.20 12.82 7.96
C ASP A 81 -4.54 11.44 7.39
N ASP A 82 -3.55 10.75 6.87
CA ASP A 82 -3.72 9.41 6.31
C ASP A 82 -3.98 8.40 7.42
N VAL A 83 -3.30 8.54 8.55
CA VAL A 83 -3.53 7.70 9.74
C VAL A 83 -4.97 7.87 10.22
N ALA A 84 -5.45 9.11 10.31
CA ALA A 84 -6.81 9.39 10.76
C ALA A 84 -7.84 8.79 9.79
N ALA A 85 -7.64 8.96 8.49
CA ALA A 85 -8.54 8.40 7.47
C ALA A 85 -8.55 6.87 7.50
N ALA A 86 -7.39 6.26 7.66
CA ALA A 86 -7.28 4.80 7.78
C ALA A 86 -8.04 4.30 9.01
N GLY A 87 -7.93 5.02 10.12
CA GLY A 87 -8.61 4.66 11.35
C GLY A 87 -10.12 4.62 11.22
N GLU A 88 -10.69 5.51 10.41
CA GLU A 88 -12.12 5.52 10.16
C GLU A 88 -12.60 4.27 9.43
N ALA A 89 -11.74 3.71 8.58
CA ALA A 89 -12.06 2.51 7.79
C ALA A 89 -11.76 1.21 8.53
N MET A 90 -10.96 1.26 9.61
CA MET A 90 -10.50 0.07 10.33
C MET A 90 -11.42 -0.31 11.47
N GLU A 91 -11.48 -1.61 11.77
CA GLU A 91 -12.10 -2.12 12.99
C GLU A 91 -11.16 -1.90 14.18
N VAL A 92 -11.72 -1.82 15.39
CA VAL A 92 -10.89 -1.74 16.61
C VAL A 92 -10.09 -3.04 16.79
N ASP A 93 -8.98 -2.94 17.49
CA ASP A 93 -8.10 -4.07 17.79
C ASP A 93 -7.52 -4.74 16.54
N THR A 94 -7.38 -3.98 15.46
CA THR A 94 -6.73 -4.45 14.23
C THR A 94 -5.48 -3.65 13.95
N ARG A 95 -4.69 -4.14 13.02
CA ARG A 95 -3.54 -3.44 12.49
C ARG A 95 -3.63 -3.43 10.97
N ALA A 96 -2.95 -2.50 10.34
CA ALA A 96 -3.02 -2.35 8.89
C ALA A 96 -1.68 -1.89 8.33
N ILE A 97 -1.51 -2.18 7.05
CA ILE A 97 -0.40 -1.65 6.26
C ILE A 97 -1.02 -0.74 5.19
N MET A 98 -0.57 0.50 5.13
CA MET A 98 -0.91 1.40 4.04
C MET A 98 0.30 1.47 3.12
N ILE A 99 0.11 1.21 1.85
CA ILE A 99 1.18 1.20 0.86
C ILE A 99 0.79 2.06 -0.34
N VAL A 100 1.73 2.87 -0.80
CA VAL A 100 1.59 3.69 -2.01
C VAL A 100 2.64 3.23 -2.99
N PHE A 101 2.23 2.92 -4.21
CA PHE A 101 3.17 2.42 -5.21
C PHE A 101 2.80 2.90 -6.61
N GLU A 102 3.82 3.05 -7.42
CA GLU A 102 3.68 3.37 -8.83
C GLU A 102 3.61 2.07 -9.62
N ASN A 103 2.70 2.01 -10.58
CA ASN A 103 2.65 0.94 -11.56
C ASN A 103 3.66 1.26 -12.66
N THR A 104 4.91 0.93 -12.40
CA THR A 104 6.03 1.31 -13.27
C THR A 104 5.91 0.66 -14.65
N TRP A 105 5.34 -0.55 -14.70
CA TRP A 105 5.10 -1.25 -15.95
C TRP A 105 4.21 -0.46 -16.91
N ALA A 106 3.33 0.37 -16.39
CA ALA A 106 2.36 1.13 -17.18
C ALA A 106 2.87 2.53 -17.53
N ALA A 107 4.04 2.93 -17.04
CA ALA A 107 4.56 4.28 -17.27
C ALA A 107 4.72 4.63 -18.76
N PRO A 108 5.30 3.77 -19.61
CA PRO A 108 5.44 4.10 -21.02
C PRO A 108 4.10 4.35 -21.71
N PHE A 109 3.08 3.57 -21.36
CA PHE A 109 1.73 3.75 -21.92
C PHE A 109 1.12 5.06 -21.44
N ALA A 110 1.20 5.35 -20.14
CA ALA A 110 0.66 6.56 -19.56
C ALA A 110 1.32 7.82 -20.15
N ILE A 111 2.63 7.77 -20.34
CA ILE A 111 3.40 8.87 -20.94
C ILE A 111 2.95 9.10 -22.38
N ALA A 112 2.83 8.02 -23.16
CA ALA A 112 2.39 8.11 -24.55
C ALA A 112 0.98 8.67 -24.67
N LEU A 113 0.09 8.29 -23.76
CA LEU A 113 -1.28 8.84 -23.73
C LEU A 113 -1.25 10.36 -23.54
N ARG A 114 -0.47 10.83 -22.57
CA ARG A 114 -0.36 12.27 -22.28
C ARG A 114 0.23 13.03 -23.45
N GLU A 115 1.26 12.48 -24.09
CA GLU A 115 1.88 13.09 -25.28
C GLU A 115 0.91 13.18 -26.44
N GLY A 116 -0.02 12.23 -26.55
CA GLY A 116 -1.05 12.23 -27.57
C GLY A 116 -2.29 13.07 -27.20
N GLY A 117 -2.25 13.79 -26.08
CA GLY A 117 -3.37 14.63 -25.64
C GLY A 117 -4.44 13.89 -24.88
N GLY A 118 -4.20 12.64 -24.52
CA GLY A 118 -5.14 11.84 -23.72
C GLY A 118 -5.15 12.25 -22.25
N VAL A 119 -6.33 12.21 -21.65
CA VAL A 119 -6.52 12.50 -20.23
C VAL A 119 -7.40 11.41 -19.64
N VAL A 120 -6.96 10.80 -18.54
CA VAL A 120 -7.77 9.82 -17.81
C VAL A 120 -8.88 10.57 -17.10
N VAL A 121 -10.13 10.31 -17.51
CA VAL A 121 -11.32 10.97 -16.93
C VAL A 121 -11.87 10.17 -15.77
N ASP A 122 -11.66 8.87 -15.79
CA ASP A 122 -12.15 7.98 -14.74
C ASP A 122 -11.34 6.70 -14.75
N SER A 123 -11.20 6.09 -13.59
CA SER A 123 -10.50 4.82 -13.43
C SER A 123 -10.98 4.14 -12.16
N GLY A 124 -10.74 2.85 -12.05
CA GLY A 124 -11.14 2.11 -10.87
C GLY A 124 -10.55 0.71 -10.87
N ARG A 125 -10.84 -0.01 -9.81
CA ARG A 125 -10.43 -1.40 -9.65
C ARG A 125 -11.68 -2.27 -9.48
N ILE A 126 -11.76 -3.33 -10.27
CA ILE A 126 -12.91 -4.25 -10.21
C ILE A 126 -12.48 -5.46 -9.39
N PRO A 127 -13.18 -5.77 -8.28
CA PRO A 127 -12.86 -6.95 -7.49
C PRO A 127 -12.99 -8.23 -8.32
N VAL A 128 -12.04 -9.15 -8.14
CA VAL A 128 -12.01 -10.41 -8.90
C VAL A 128 -13.31 -11.20 -8.71
N GLN A 129 -13.85 -11.20 -7.51
CA GLN A 129 -15.10 -11.92 -7.21
C GLN A 129 -16.28 -11.44 -8.05
N SER A 130 -16.32 -10.15 -8.37
CA SER A 130 -17.38 -9.59 -9.22
C SER A 130 -17.25 -10.07 -10.66
N ILE A 131 -16.02 -10.26 -11.14
CA ILE A 131 -15.75 -10.74 -12.50
C ILE A 131 -16.06 -12.23 -12.61
N ILE A 132 -15.66 -13.02 -11.62
CA ILE A 132 -15.90 -14.47 -11.62
C ILE A 132 -17.38 -14.78 -11.77
N GLY A 133 -18.24 -14.03 -11.12
CA GLY A 133 -19.68 -14.22 -11.23
C GLY A 133 -20.23 -13.92 -12.63
N ALA A 134 -19.52 -13.17 -13.46
CA ALA A 134 -19.92 -12.83 -14.83
C ALA A 134 -19.34 -13.80 -15.88
N LEU A 135 -18.37 -14.58 -15.51
CA LEU A 135 -17.75 -15.53 -16.41
C LEU A 135 -18.48 -16.86 -16.41
#